data_e09fcb30822331e18e13801a22e2c628
#
_entry.id   e09fcb30822331e18e13801a22e2c628
#
_cell.length_a   1.000
_cell.length_b   1.000
_cell.length_c   1.000
_cell.angle_alpha   90.00
_cell.angle_beta   90.00
_cell.angle_gamma   90.00
#
_symmetry.space_group_name_H-M   'P 1'
#
loop_
_entity.id
_entity.type
_entity.pdbx_description
1 polymer ?
#
loop_
_entity_poly.entity_id
_entity_poly.type
_entity_poly.pdbx_seq_one_letter_code
_entity_poly.pdbx_strand_id
1 'polypeptide(L)'
;MSYDVTNKLPVLTAPLRPIDEVIGRMEKLIENCIHNQSRLGYFASLYHKVTVRVREGIDNNEFEDNERMEKFDVLFASRYLDAMDAIEKGGRITGSWQVAIDSSRKPSVVILQHLLMGMNAHINLDLGIAAAEVTRDADIQQIRKDFNTINSILGSLVFEILNQLNKVSPLLSLFGLSANNDSLLIQFSLVNARDGAWNFAEDLHLKKADEFHACIAARDETISKLGASLVTSKGFLLRVTRWVVWLFEWKRPAKVIAVLFHSEKKYVTESNGKLIATAKSKPS
;
A
#
# COMPACT_ATOMS: atom_id res chain seq x y z
N MET A 1 -0.14 60.74 7.10
CA MET A 1 -1.21 59.75 7.16
C MET A 1 -0.61 58.46 6.64
N SER A 2 -0.25 57.61 7.55
CA SER A 2 0.33 56.26 7.26
C SER A 2 -0.81 55.26 7.26
N TYR A 3 -1.06 54.60 6.14
CA TYR A 3 -2.03 53.50 6.05
C TYR A 3 -1.32 52.19 6.44
N ASP A 4 -1.68 51.72 7.63
CA ASP A 4 -1.29 50.38 8.11
C ASP A 4 -2.18 49.33 7.44
N VAL A 5 -1.62 48.55 6.52
CA VAL A 5 -2.30 47.44 5.81
C VAL A 5 -1.74 46.12 6.32
N THR A 6 -2.01 45.80 7.59
CA THR A 6 -1.81 44.44 8.14
C THR A 6 -3.15 43.83 8.56
N ASN A 7 -4.06 43.72 7.59
CA ASN A 7 -5.26 42.92 7.81
C ASN A 7 -4.99 41.51 7.27
N LYS A 8 -4.19 40.70 8.01
CA LYS A 8 -4.13 39.25 7.82
C LYS A 8 -5.45 38.69 8.27
N LEU A 9 -6.32 38.37 7.29
CA LEU A 9 -7.49 37.50 7.51
C LEU A 9 -7.01 36.26 8.23
N PRO A 10 -7.67 35.78 9.30
CA PRO A 10 -7.37 34.48 9.88
C PRO A 10 -7.66 33.43 8.84
N VAL A 11 -6.63 32.69 8.42
CA VAL A 11 -6.80 31.47 7.65
C VAL A 11 -7.47 30.49 8.62
N LEU A 12 -8.79 30.41 8.56
CA LEU A 12 -9.56 29.31 9.16
C LEU A 12 -9.18 28.04 8.40
N THR A 13 -8.10 27.40 8.81
CA THR A 13 -7.82 26.04 8.38
C THR A 13 -8.86 25.16 9.02
N ALA A 14 -9.83 24.68 8.21
CA ALA A 14 -10.70 23.62 8.64
C ALA A 14 -9.82 22.45 9.20
N PRO A 15 -10.27 21.75 10.26
CA PRO A 15 -9.53 20.60 10.76
C PRO A 15 -9.28 19.63 9.61
N LEU A 16 -8.04 19.12 9.49
CA LEU A 16 -7.71 18.11 8.50
C LEU A 16 -8.63 16.91 8.67
N ARG A 17 -9.11 16.38 7.56
CA ARG A 17 -9.86 15.11 7.56
C ARG A 17 -8.94 13.98 8.04
N PRO A 18 -9.46 12.96 8.73
CA PRO A 18 -8.66 11.84 9.23
C PRO A 18 -7.83 11.14 8.14
N ILE A 19 -8.37 10.98 6.93
CA ILE A 19 -7.63 10.40 5.80
C ILE A 19 -6.49 11.30 5.32
N ASP A 20 -6.64 12.62 5.34
CA ASP A 20 -5.58 13.56 4.97
C ASP A 20 -4.45 13.56 6.01
N GLU A 21 -4.78 13.35 7.29
CA GLU A 21 -3.76 13.16 8.35
C GLU A 21 -2.95 11.89 8.12
N VAL A 22 -3.61 10.78 7.78
CA VAL A 22 -2.95 9.52 7.44
C VAL A 22 -2.02 9.68 6.24
N ILE A 23 -2.47 10.35 5.17
CA ILE A 23 -1.65 10.64 3.99
C ILE A 23 -0.42 11.45 4.40
N GLY A 24 -0.57 12.51 5.20
CA GLY A 24 0.55 13.31 5.68
C GLY A 24 1.54 12.55 6.57
N ARG A 25 1.07 11.59 7.38
CA ARG A 25 1.95 10.69 8.14
C ARG A 25 2.75 9.76 7.21
N MET A 26 2.11 9.23 6.14
CA MET A 26 2.82 8.42 5.15
C MET A 26 3.88 9.22 4.39
N GLU A 27 3.60 10.45 4.01
CA GLU A 27 4.55 11.35 3.35
C GLU A 27 5.79 11.57 4.22
N LYS A 28 5.61 11.87 5.50
CA LYS A 28 6.72 12.01 6.46
C LYS A 28 7.54 10.72 6.60
N LEU A 29 6.87 9.56 6.65
CA LEU A 29 7.55 8.26 6.67
C LEU A 29 8.37 8.05 5.40
N ILE A 30 7.85 8.39 4.22
CA ILE A 30 8.54 8.28 2.94
C ILE A 30 9.75 9.20 2.90
N GLU A 31 9.62 10.45 3.33
CA GLU A 31 10.73 11.42 3.44
C GLU A 31 11.84 10.91 4.36
N ASN A 32 11.49 10.37 5.53
CA ASN A 32 12.43 9.74 6.45
C ASN A 32 13.14 8.54 5.80
N CYS A 33 12.40 7.72 5.04
CA CYS A 33 12.99 6.60 4.32
C CYS A 33 13.95 7.05 3.21
N ILE A 34 13.65 8.13 2.51
CA ILE A 34 14.57 8.75 1.52
C ILE A 34 15.85 9.21 2.21
N HIS A 35 15.72 9.98 3.30
CA HIS A 35 16.85 10.51 4.05
C HIS A 35 17.77 9.39 4.57
N ASN A 36 17.19 8.36 5.16
CA ASN A 36 17.89 7.25 5.78
C ASN A 36 18.24 6.09 4.81
N GLN A 37 18.01 6.24 3.52
CA GLN A 37 18.21 5.19 2.50
C GLN A 37 17.53 3.88 2.89
N SER A 38 16.33 3.95 3.47
CA SER A 38 15.57 2.81 3.98
C SER A 38 14.67 2.19 2.91
N ARG A 39 14.76 0.87 2.72
CA ARG A 39 13.89 0.13 1.79
C ARG A 39 12.43 -0.01 2.27
N LEU A 40 12.15 0.34 3.53
CA LEU A 40 10.76 0.44 4.02
C LEU A 40 9.93 1.43 3.21
N GLY A 41 10.57 2.46 2.64
CA GLY A 41 9.93 3.43 1.77
C GLY A 41 9.36 2.87 0.46
N TYR A 42 9.74 1.65 0.05
CA TYR A 42 9.20 1.05 -1.18
C TYR A 42 7.71 0.75 -1.04
N PHE A 43 7.34 0.02 0.02
CA PHE A 43 5.94 -0.26 0.30
C PHE A 43 5.16 0.99 0.71
N ALA A 44 5.75 1.87 1.53
CA ALA A 44 5.14 3.14 1.90
C ALA A 44 4.71 3.97 0.68
N SER A 45 5.59 4.06 -0.34
CA SER A 45 5.31 4.80 -1.58
C SER A 45 4.17 4.19 -2.41
N LEU A 46 4.12 2.86 -2.47
CA LEU A 46 3.03 2.14 -3.13
C LEU A 46 1.71 2.38 -2.40
N TYR A 47 1.71 2.19 -1.08
CA TYR A 47 0.51 2.27 -0.28
C TYR A 47 -0.03 3.71 -0.20
N HIS A 48 0.83 4.71 -0.12
CA HIS A 48 0.44 6.12 -0.22
C HIS A 48 -0.41 6.40 -1.47
N LYS A 49 -0.02 5.89 -2.65
CA LYS A 49 -0.80 6.07 -3.88
C LYS A 49 -2.19 5.45 -3.79
N VAL A 50 -2.28 4.27 -3.18
CA VAL A 50 -3.59 3.61 -2.97
C VAL A 50 -4.47 4.46 -2.07
N THR A 51 -3.96 4.94 -0.94
CA THR A 51 -4.70 5.78 0.01
C THR A 51 -5.13 7.11 -0.61
N VAL A 52 -4.26 7.76 -1.40
CA VAL A 52 -4.63 8.99 -2.15
C VAL A 52 -5.75 8.70 -3.14
N ARG A 53 -5.70 7.56 -3.87
CA ARG A 53 -6.76 7.20 -4.81
C ARG A 53 -8.07 6.84 -4.11
N VAL A 54 -8.00 6.22 -2.91
CA VAL A 54 -9.19 5.97 -2.08
C VAL A 54 -9.83 7.31 -1.65
N ARG A 55 -9.02 8.26 -1.18
CA ARG A 55 -9.49 9.60 -0.85
C ARG A 55 -10.18 10.28 -2.03
N GLU A 56 -9.58 10.21 -3.23
CA GLU A 56 -10.21 10.73 -4.46
C GLU A 56 -11.55 10.03 -4.75
N GLY A 57 -11.64 8.71 -4.52
CA GLY A 57 -12.87 7.94 -4.65
C GLY A 57 -13.97 8.40 -3.67
N ILE A 58 -13.60 8.70 -2.42
CA ILE A 58 -14.51 9.25 -1.42
C ILE A 58 -15.01 10.63 -1.88
N ASP A 59 -14.12 11.50 -2.34
CA ASP A 59 -14.46 12.84 -2.82
C ASP A 59 -15.37 12.82 -4.05
N ASN A 60 -15.25 11.79 -4.89
CA ASN A 60 -16.06 11.58 -6.10
C ASN A 60 -17.32 10.73 -5.86
N ASN A 61 -17.63 10.35 -4.63
CA ASN A 61 -18.78 9.50 -4.28
C ASN A 61 -18.77 8.14 -4.99
N GLU A 62 -17.60 7.50 -5.10
CA GLU A 62 -17.43 6.19 -5.73
C GLU A 62 -17.86 5.03 -4.81
N PHE A 63 -18.07 5.28 -3.51
CA PHE A 63 -18.45 4.28 -2.51
C PHE A 63 -19.92 4.39 -2.12
N GLU A 64 -20.47 3.30 -1.60
CA GLU A 64 -21.85 3.24 -1.12
C GLU A 64 -22.05 4.10 0.13
N ASP A 65 -21.04 4.11 1.03
CA ASP A 65 -21.00 4.93 2.23
C ASP A 65 -19.60 5.53 2.40
N ASN A 66 -19.43 6.77 1.93
CA ASN A 66 -18.14 7.45 1.94
C ASN A 66 -17.60 7.70 3.37
N GLU A 67 -18.45 7.99 4.34
CA GLU A 67 -18.05 8.23 5.73
C GLU A 67 -17.52 6.93 6.36
N ARG A 68 -18.23 5.82 6.16
CA ARG A 68 -17.79 4.50 6.61
C ARG A 68 -16.52 4.07 5.90
N MET A 69 -16.41 4.34 4.60
CA MET A 69 -15.20 4.01 3.83
C MET A 69 -13.99 4.80 4.32
N GLU A 70 -14.14 6.10 4.65
CA GLU A 70 -13.07 6.89 5.23
C GLU A 70 -12.62 6.30 6.59
N LYS A 71 -13.56 5.96 7.47
CA LYS A 71 -13.26 5.30 8.76
C LYS A 71 -12.50 3.99 8.56
N PHE A 72 -12.94 3.18 7.59
CA PHE A 72 -12.30 1.91 7.27
C PHE A 72 -10.88 2.09 6.78
N ASP A 73 -10.64 2.99 5.81
CA ASP A 73 -9.31 3.24 5.26
C ASP A 73 -8.37 3.83 6.32
N VAL A 74 -8.85 4.73 7.17
CA VAL A 74 -8.09 5.30 8.29
C VAL A 74 -7.68 4.22 9.30
N LEU A 75 -8.59 3.33 9.70
CA LEU A 75 -8.27 2.20 10.57
C LEU A 75 -7.24 1.28 9.94
N PHE A 76 -7.43 0.94 8.67
CA PHE A 76 -6.52 0.09 7.90
C PHE A 76 -5.12 0.70 7.79
N ALA A 77 -5.03 1.97 7.42
CA ALA A 77 -3.76 2.68 7.29
C ALA A 77 -3.05 2.90 8.64
N SER A 78 -3.81 3.15 9.71
CA SER A 78 -3.26 3.32 11.05
C SER A 78 -2.53 2.08 11.52
N ARG A 79 -3.01 0.86 11.21
CA ARG A 79 -2.32 -0.37 11.58
C ARG A 79 -0.90 -0.45 11.02
N TYR A 80 -0.72 -0.03 9.76
CA TYR A 80 0.61 0.07 9.14
C TYR A 80 1.48 1.13 9.81
N LEU A 81 0.94 2.33 9.97
CA LEU A 81 1.68 3.45 10.54
C LEU A 81 2.07 3.19 11.99
N ASP A 82 1.18 2.58 12.78
CA ASP A 82 1.46 2.21 14.18
C ASP A 82 2.53 1.11 14.27
N ALA A 83 2.58 0.18 13.31
CA ALA A 83 3.68 -0.79 13.22
C ALA A 83 5.02 -0.09 12.93
N MET A 84 5.05 0.92 12.05
CA MET A 84 6.26 1.71 11.77
C MET A 84 6.69 2.53 12.99
N ASP A 85 5.75 3.22 13.65
CA ASP A 85 6.02 3.99 14.86
C ASP A 85 6.51 3.10 16.02
N ALA A 86 5.92 1.89 16.16
CA ALA A 86 6.34 0.94 17.19
C ALA A 86 7.80 0.51 17.01
N ILE A 87 8.27 0.31 15.76
CA ILE A 87 9.66 -0.04 15.49
C ILE A 87 10.61 1.08 15.86
N GLU A 88 10.29 2.31 15.51
CA GLU A 88 11.13 3.46 15.87
C GLU A 88 11.28 3.60 17.39
N LYS A 89 10.23 3.23 18.14
CA LYS A 89 10.20 3.27 19.61
C LYS A 89 10.68 1.98 20.28
N GLY A 90 11.14 0.96 19.53
CA GLY A 90 11.54 -0.35 20.06
C GLY A 90 10.37 -1.16 20.64
N GLY A 91 9.15 -0.89 20.19
CA GLY A 91 7.93 -1.57 20.59
C GLY A 91 7.71 -2.93 19.90
N ARG A 92 6.62 -3.60 20.26
CA ARG A 92 6.23 -4.89 19.68
C ARG A 92 5.37 -4.65 18.44
N ILE A 93 5.59 -5.47 17.42
CA ILE A 93 4.80 -5.53 16.19
C ILE A 93 4.37 -6.97 15.92
N THR A 94 3.47 -7.17 14.96
CA THR A 94 3.07 -8.50 14.49
C THR A 94 4.25 -9.22 13.82
N GLY A 95 4.24 -10.54 13.86
CA GLY A 95 5.30 -11.35 13.23
C GLY A 95 5.37 -11.15 11.71
N SER A 96 4.22 -10.92 11.05
CA SER A 96 4.17 -10.61 9.62
C SER A 96 4.89 -9.31 9.28
N TRP A 97 4.71 -8.25 10.07
CA TRP A 97 5.49 -7.01 9.92
C TRP A 97 6.95 -7.20 10.29
N GLN A 98 7.27 -8.00 11.32
CA GLN A 98 8.65 -8.30 11.69
C GLN A 98 9.42 -8.92 10.50
N VAL A 99 8.80 -9.89 9.79
CA VAL A 99 9.41 -10.50 8.60
C VAL A 99 9.65 -9.46 7.49
N ALA A 100 8.70 -8.57 7.23
CA ALA A 100 8.85 -7.53 6.22
C ALA A 100 10.01 -6.57 6.56
N ILE A 101 10.11 -6.15 7.81
CA ILE A 101 11.13 -5.22 8.29
C ILE A 101 12.52 -5.83 8.32
N ASP A 102 12.65 -7.04 8.85
CA ASP A 102 13.94 -7.75 8.87
C ASP A 102 14.47 -7.99 7.45
N SER A 103 13.56 -8.20 6.52
CA SER A 103 13.90 -8.35 5.11
C SER A 103 14.31 -7.02 4.46
N SER A 104 13.76 -5.88 4.89
CA SER A 104 14.14 -4.56 4.38
C SER A 104 15.60 -4.21 4.65
N ARG A 105 16.19 -4.81 5.69
CA ARG A 105 17.61 -4.66 6.06
C ARG A 105 18.55 -5.51 5.19
N LYS A 106 18.02 -6.47 4.44
CA LYS A 106 18.81 -7.41 3.62
C LYS A 106 19.03 -6.85 2.21
N PRO A 107 20.24 -6.49 1.81
CA PRO A 107 20.51 -5.92 0.48
C PRO A 107 20.34 -6.93 -0.67
N SER A 108 20.26 -8.22 -0.36
CA SER A 108 20.07 -9.29 -1.35
C SER A 108 18.62 -9.57 -1.71
N VAL A 109 17.69 -8.94 -1.02
CA VAL A 109 16.24 -9.04 -1.32
C VAL A 109 15.91 -8.05 -2.43
N VAL A 110 15.22 -8.50 -3.47
CA VAL A 110 14.87 -7.67 -4.64
C VAL A 110 13.67 -6.76 -4.34
N ILE A 111 13.55 -5.66 -5.10
CA ILE A 111 12.51 -4.63 -4.88
C ILE A 111 11.12 -5.26 -4.83
N LEU A 112 10.80 -6.16 -5.77
CA LEU A 112 9.51 -6.85 -5.79
C LEU A 112 9.23 -7.62 -4.49
N GLN A 113 10.23 -8.31 -3.94
CA GLN A 113 10.05 -9.05 -2.68
C GLN A 113 9.76 -8.12 -1.51
N HIS A 114 10.39 -6.95 -1.44
CA HIS A 114 10.07 -5.94 -0.42
C HIS A 114 8.62 -5.48 -0.49
N LEU A 115 8.11 -5.23 -1.70
CA LEU A 115 6.71 -4.85 -1.91
C LEU A 115 5.77 -5.98 -1.51
N LEU A 116 6.03 -7.21 -1.98
CA LEU A 116 5.20 -8.37 -1.67
C LEU A 116 5.13 -8.67 -0.16
N MET A 117 6.20 -8.46 0.59
CA MET A 117 6.19 -8.66 2.05
C MET A 117 5.36 -7.61 2.78
N GLY A 118 5.46 -6.33 2.39
CA GLY A 118 4.59 -5.29 2.93
C GLY A 118 3.12 -5.56 2.59
N MET A 119 2.83 -5.90 1.33
CA MET A 119 1.49 -6.30 0.90
C MET A 119 0.98 -7.52 1.67
N ASN A 120 1.83 -8.52 1.91
CA ASN A 120 1.46 -9.72 2.65
C ASN A 120 1.03 -9.40 4.09
N ALA A 121 1.81 -8.62 4.82
CA ALA A 121 1.46 -8.22 6.18
C ALA A 121 0.19 -7.36 6.20
N HIS A 122 0.11 -6.36 5.31
CA HIS A 122 -0.97 -5.40 5.30
C HIS A 122 -2.28 -5.98 4.78
N ILE A 123 -2.29 -6.65 3.62
CA ILE A 123 -3.53 -7.18 3.02
C ILE A 123 -3.99 -8.45 3.73
N ASN A 124 -3.11 -9.43 3.94
CA ASN A 124 -3.52 -10.72 4.48
C ASN A 124 -3.82 -10.72 6.00
N LEU A 125 -3.37 -9.67 6.75
CA LEU A 125 -3.62 -9.54 8.18
C LEU A 125 -4.39 -8.25 8.51
N ASP A 126 -3.80 -7.07 8.28
CA ASP A 126 -4.34 -5.80 8.77
C ASP A 126 -5.70 -5.46 8.14
N LEU A 127 -5.90 -5.77 6.86
CA LEU A 127 -7.16 -5.49 6.17
C LEU A 127 -8.35 -6.21 6.81
N GLY A 128 -8.18 -7.50 7.14
CA GLY A 128 -9.24 -8.28 7.79
C GLY A 128 -9.54 -7.77 9.20
N ILE A 129 -8.51 -7.36 9.95
CA ILE A 129 -8.71 -6.77 11.28
C ILE A 129 -9.46 -5.45 11.18
N ALA A 130 -9.04 -4.55 10.28
CA ALA A 130 -9.70 -3.25 10.09
C ALA A 130 -11.17 -3.40 9.66
N ALA A 131 -11.47 -4.38 8.79
CA ALA A 131 -12.84 -4.68 8.37
C ALA A 131 -13.71 -5.16 9.53
N ALA A 132 -13.20 -6.06 10.37
CA ALA A 132 -13.90 -6.53 11.55
C ALA A 132 -14.08 -5.43 12.61
N GLU A 133 -13.09 -4.54 12.76
CA GLU A 133 -13.14 -3.44 13.73
C GLU A 133 -14.13 -2.35 13.34
N VAL A 134 -14.15 -1.94 12.07
CA VAL A 134 -15.07 -0.89 11.59
C VAL A 134 -16.53 -1.31 11.62
N THR A 135 -16.78 -2.62 11.62
CA THR A 135 -18.14 -3.21 11.65
C THR A 135 -18.49 -3.87 13.00
N ARG A 136 -17.72 -3.62 14.06
CA ARG A 136 -17.90 -4.32 15.35
C ARG A 136 -19.33 -4.26 15.90
N ASP A 137 -20.01 -3.13 15.72
CA ASP A 137 -21.36 -2.87 16.21
C ASP A 137 -22.43 -2.93 15.10
N ALA A 138 -22.08 -3.51 13.94
CA ALA A 138 -22.93 -3.57 12.77
C ALA A 138 -22.74 -4.91 12.02
N ASP A 139 -23.57 -5.19 11.02
CA ASP A 139 -23.38 -6.33 10.13
C ASP A 139 -22.16 -6.09 9.20
N ILE A 140 -21.21 -7.01 9.20
CA ILE A 140 -20.01 -6.94 8.34
C ILE A 140 -20.36 -6.87 6.85
N GLN A 141 -21.51 -7.42 6.43
CA GLN A 141 -21.95 -7.38 5.04
C GLN A 141 -22.21 -5.95 4.53
N GLN A 142 -22.44 -4.99 5.42
CA GLN A 142 -22.65 -3.60 5.04
C GLN A 142 -21.46 -2.97 4.33
N ILE A 143 -20.21 -3.42 4.60
CA ILE A 143 -19.02 -2.89 3.91
C ILE A 143 -18.64 -3.73 2.68
N ARG A 144 -19.31 -4.84 2.38
CA ARG A 144 -18.90 -5.78 1.32
C ARG A 144 -18.77 -5.13 -0.04
N LYS A 145 -19.70 -4.26 -0.40
CA LYS A 145 -19.68 -3.57 -1.69
C LYS A 145 -18.51 -2.59 -1.77
N ASP A 146 -18.32 -1.76 -0.75
CA ASP A 146 -17.21 -0.82 -0.66
C ASP A 146 -15.86 -1.53 -0.62
N PHE A 147 -15.77 -2.63 0.14
CA PHE A 147 -14.61 -3.51 0.15
C PHE A 147 -14.26 -4.01 -1.27
N ASN A 148 -15.27 -4.40 -2.06
CA ASN A 148 -15.05 -4.87 -3.43
C ASN A 148 -14.72 -3.72 -4.40
N THR A 149 -15.25 -2.52 -4.21
CA THR A 149 -14.93 -1.33 -5.03
C THR A 149 -13.43 -1.04 -5.03
N ILE A 150 -12.73 -1.29 -3.92
CA ILE A 150 -11.27 -1.18 -3.83
C ILE A 150 -10.55 -2.08 -4.85
N ASN A 151 -11.11 -3.22 -5.26
CA ASN A 151 -10.48 -4.07 -6.28
C ASN A 151 -10.36 -3.34 -7.63
N SER A 152 -11.37 -2.54 -8.00
CA SER A 152 -11.33 -1.71 -9.20
C SER A 152 -10.28 -0.59 -9.08
N ILE A 153 -10.18 0.03 -7.91
CA ILE A 153 -9.16 1.05 -7.59
C ILE A 153 -7.75 0.45 -7.73
N LEU A 154 -7.50 -0.70 -7.12
CA LEU A 154 -6.21 -1.39 -7.22
C LEU A 154 -5.89 -1.77 -8.68
N GLY A 155 -6.89 -2.28 -9.42
CA GLY A 155 -6.75 -2.59 -10.84
C GLY A 155 -6.32 -1.38 -11.68
N SER A 156 -6.88 -0.20 -11.40
CA SER A 156 -6.52 1.04 -12.10
C SER A 156 -5.07 1.48 -11.88
N LEU A 157 -4.47 1.14 -10.74
CA LEU A 157 -3.11 1.50 -10.38
C LEU A 157 -2.05 0.49 -10.85
N VAL A 158 -2.44 -0.76 -11.14
CA VAL A 158 -1.50 -1.86 -11.44
C VAL A 158 -0.57 -1.49 -12.61
N PHE A 159 -1.11 -0.94 -13.69
CA PHE A 159 -0.30 -0.60 -14.88
C PHE A 159 0.76 0.46 -14.56
N GLU A 160 0.40 1.51 -13.83
CA GLU A 160 1.33 2.56 -13.42
C GLU A 160 2.44 1.98 -12.54
N ILE A 161 2.06 1.18 -11.55
CA ILE A 161 3.00 0.55 -10.62
C ILE A 161 3.99 -0.36 -11.35
N LEU A 162 3.51 -1.19 -12.26
CA LEU A 162 4.37 -2.07 -13.07
C LEU A 162 5.34 -1.26 -13.93
N ASN A 163 4.90 -0.17 -14.56
CA ASN A 163 5.77 0.70 -15.33
C ASN A 163 6.86 1.34 -14.46
N GLN A 164 6.54 1.76 -13.24
CA GLN A 164 7.51 2.30 -12.32
C GLN A 164 8.50 1.23 -11.83
N LEU A 165 8.00 0.03 -11.53
CA LEU A 165 8.84 -1.10 -11.16
C LEU A 165 9.82 -1.48 -12.27
N ASN A 166 9.38 -1.52 -13.53
CA ASN A 166 10.25 -1.81 -14.67
C ASN A 166 11.37 -0.77 -14.87
N LYS A 167 11.15 0.50 -14.46
CA LYS A 167 12.22 1.53 -14.50
C LYS A 167 13.35 1.22 -13.51
N VAL A 168 13.02 0.70 -12.31
CA VAL A 168 13.97 0.47 -11.22
C VAL A 168 14.47 -0.98 -11.14
N SER A 169 13.72 -1.91 -11.75
CA SER A 169 14.02 -3.35 -11.86
C SER A 169 13.79 -3.83 -13.31
N PRO A 170 14.71 -3.52 -14.25
CA PRO A 170 14.51 -3.72 -15.70
C PRO A 170 14.30 -5.18 -16.12
N LEU A 171 14.78 -6.13 -15.33
CA LEU A 171 14.64 -7.57 -15.61
C LEU A 171 13.51 -8.24 -14.79
N LEU A 172 12.56 -7.44 -14.29
CA LEU A 172 11.41 -7.94 -13.53
C LEU A 172 10.60 -8.97 -14.33
N SER A 173 10.56 -8.83 -15.66
CA SER A 173 9.90 -9.78 -16.57
C SER A 173 10.45 -11.21 -16.50
N LEU A 174 11.66 -11.43 -16.01
CA LEU A 174 12.21 -12.78 -15.79
C LEU A 174 11.46 -13.56 -14.69
N PHE A 175 10.72 -12.88 -13.82
CA PHE A 175 9.78 -13.54 -12.90
C PHE A 175 8.44 -13.87 -13.52
N GLY A 176 8.28 -13.74 -14.84
CA GLY A 176 7.01 -13.86 -15.54
C GLY A 176 6.14 -12.61 -15.39
N LEU A 177 6.69 -11.47 -14.97
CA LEU A 177 5.99 -10.20 -14.76
C LEU A 177 6.23 -9.26 -15.94
N SER A 178 5.57 -9.47 -17.07
CA SER A 178 5.60 -8.55 -18.22
C SER A 178 4.31 -7.72 -18.32
N ALA A 179 4.42 -6.48 -18.81
CA ALA A 179 3.32 -5.52 -18.81
C ALA A 179 2.06 -5.97 -19.58
N ASN A 180 2.17 -7.01 -20.42
CA ASN A 180 1.07 -7.44 -21.29
C ASN A 180 0.27 -8.66 -20.76
N ASN A 181 0.85 -9.51 -19.90
CA ASN A 181 0.17 -10.70 -19.39
C ASN A 181 0.18 -10.83 -17.87
N ASP A 182 1.06 -10.11 -17.17
CA ASP A 182 1.32 -10.35 -15.75
C ASP A 182 0.51 -9.45 -14.82
N SER A 183 -0.12 -8.39 -15.37
CA SER A 183 -1.12 -7.63 -14.62
C SER A 183 -2.25 -8.51 -14.13
N LEU A 184 -2.62 -9.55 -14.89
CA LEU A 184 -3.63 -10.54 -14.50
C LEU A 184 -3.16 -11.42 -13.34
N LEU A 185 -1.88 -11.82 -13.31
CA LEU A 185 -1.30 -12.61 -12.22
C LEU A 185 -1.23 -11.82 -10.92
N ILE A 186 -0.82 -10.54 -11.00
CA ILE A 186 -0.79 -9.64 -9.85
C ILE A 186 -2.21 -9.33 -9.37
N GLN A 187 -3.15 -9.05 -10.28
CA GLN A 187 -4.55 -8.86 -9.94
C GLN A 187 -5.16 -10.12 -9.32
N PHE A 188 -4.90 -11.27 -9.88
CA PHE A 188 -5.37 -12.55 -9.35
C PHE A 188 -4.82 -12.81 -7.95
N SER A 189 -3.53 -12.58 -7.71
CA SER A 189 -2.93 -12.70 -6.38
C SER A 189 -3.47 -11.69 -5.38
N LEU A 190 -3.72 -10.45 -5.80
CA LEU A 190 -4.32 -9.42 -4.96
C LEU A 190 -5.77 -9.74 -4.61
N VAL A 191 -6.56 -10.20 -5.60
CA VAL A 191 -7.94 -10.63 -5.38
C VAL A 191 -7.99 -11.77 -4.38
N ASN A 192 -7.18 -12.82 -4.56
CA ASN A 192 -7.11 -13.94 -3.63
C ASN A 192 -6.68 -13.52 -2.21
N ALA A 193 -5.71 -12.61 -2.09
CA ALA A 193 -5.28 -12.07 -0.80
C ALA A 193 -6.42 -11.31 -0.11
N ARG A 194 -7.17 -10.50 -0.86
CA ARG A 194 -8.31 -9.75 -0.34
C ARG A 194 -9.49 -10.65 0.01
N ASP A 195 -9.77 -11.67 -0.79
CA ASP A 195 -10.79 -12.68 -0.45
C ASP A 195 -10.41 -13.44 0.82
N GLY A 196 -9.14 -13.80 0.97
CA GLY A 196 -8.62 -14.38 2.21
C GLY A 196 -8.69 -13.44 3.42
N ALA A 197 -8.51 -12.13 3.20
CA ALA A 197 -8.68 -11.11 4.24
C ALA A 197 -10.15 -10.92 4.62
N TRP A 198 -11.06 -10.99 3.64
CA TRP A 198 -12.50 -10.93 3.88
C TRP A 198 -12.99 -12.12 4.72
N ASN A 199 -12.64 -13.34 4.32
CA ASN A 199 -12.99 -14.54 5.08
C ASN A 199 -12.47 -14.49 6.51
N PHE A 200 -11.25 -13.95 6.70
CA PHE A 200 -10.68 -13.72 8.02
C PHE A 200 -11.44 -12.64 8.79
N ALA A 201 -11.89 -11.58 8.13
CA ALA A 201 -12.69 -10.53 8.75
C ALA A 201 -14.05 -11.07 9.24
N GLU A 202 -14.73 -11.89 8.43
CA GLU A 202 -15.99 -12.54 8.80
C GLU A 202 -15.80 -13.48 10.02
N ASP A 203 -14.74 -14.30 10.02
CA ASP A 203 -14.42 -15.16 11.16
C ASP A 203 -14.10 -14.34 12.41
N LEU A 204 -13.29 -13.29 12.28
CA LEU A 204 -12.88 -12.43 13.37
C LEU A 204 -14.06 -11.61 13.95
N HIS A 205 -14.97 -11.15 13.09
CA HIS A 205 -16.17 -10.41 13.47
C HIS A 205 -17.10 -11.22 14.39
N LEU A 206 -17.13 -12.54 14.21
CA LEU A 206 -17.94 -13.46 15.05
C LEU A 206 -17.28 -13.79 16.39
N LYS A 207 -16.01 -13.42 16.62
CA LYS A 207 -15.28 -13.76 17.85
C LYS A 207 -15.70 -12.87 19.02
N LYS A 208 -15.80 -13.50 20.19
CA LYS A 208 -15.93 -12.77 21.45
C LYS A 208 -14.62 -12.07 21.81
N ALA A 209 -14.68 -11.11 22.71
CA ALA A 209 -13.55 -10.28 23.09
C ALA A 209 -12.33 -11.08 23.59
N ASP A 210 -12.53 -12.18 24.27
CA ASP A 210 -11.49 -13.09 24.77
C ASP A 210 -10.83 -13.93 23.67
N GLU A 211 -11.57 -14.26 22.61
CA GLU A 211 -11.07 -15.04 21.46
C GLU A 211 -10.44 -14.16 20.37
N PHE A 212 -10.79 -12.87 20.33
CA PHE A 212 -10.41 -11.94 19.27
C PHE A 212 -8.88 -11.85 19.07
N HIS A 213 -8.15 -11.61 20.14
CA HIS A 213 -6.68 -11.51 20.09
C HIS A 213 -6.01 -12.85 19.76
N ALA A 214 -6.56 -13.97 20.23
CA ALA A 214 -6.03 -15.29 19.91
C ALA A 214 -6.22 -15.61 18.42
N CYS A 215 -7.36 -15.23 17.82
CA CYS A 215 -7.63 -15.38 16.41
C CYS A 215 -6.65 -14.56 15.55
N ILE A 216 -6.40 -13.29 15.93
CA ILE A 216 -5.40 -12.44 15.26
C ILE A 216 -4.00 -13.07 15.36
N ALA A 217 -3.58 -13.56 16.53
CA ALA A 217 -2.27 -14.16 16.70
C ALA A 217 -2.08 -15.42 15.84
N ALA A 218 -3.08 -16.28 15.74
CA ALA A 218 -3.05 -17.47 14.89
C ALA A 218 -2.97 -17.09 13.39
N ARG A 219 -3.71 -16.06 12.98
CA ARG A 219 -3.61 -15.53 11.61
C ARG A 219 -2.24 -14.96 11.33
N ASP A 220 -1.70 -14.13 12.23
CA ASP A 220 -0.38 -13.51 12.10
C ASP A 220 0.73 -14.57 11.97
N GLU A 221 0.69 -15.65 12.75
CA GLU A 221 1.65 -16.76 12.62
C GLU A 221 1.62 -17.36 11.20
N THR A 222 0.43 -17.56 10.65
CA THR A 222 0.26 -18.10 9.28
C THR A 222 0.82 -17.13 8.24
N ILE A 223 0.50 -15.83 8.36
CA ILE A 223 0.94 -14.80 7.43
C ILE A 223 2.44 -14.53 7.54
N SER A 224 3.02 -14.65 8.74
CA SER A 224 4.48 -14.60 8.97
C SER A 224 5.21 -15.72 8.22
N LYS A 225 4.71 -16.95 8.29
CA LYS A 225 5.26 -18.10 7.55
C LYS A 225 5.17 -17.89 6.04
N LEU A 226 4.05 -17.35 5.55
CA LEU A 226 3.89 -17.00 4.14
C LEU A 226 4.91 -15.93 3.73
N GLY A 227 5.06 -14.85 4.50
CA GLY A 227 6.04 -13.80 4.26
C GLY A 227 7.48 -14.35 4.23
N ALA A 228 7.86 -15.20 5.17
CA ALA A 228 9.16 -15.85 5.17
C ALA A 228 9.41 -16.69 3.90
N SER A 229 8.38 -17.32 3.36
CA SER A 229 8.48 -18.10 2.12
C SER A 229 8.72 -17.21 0.88
N LEU A 230 8.20 -15.97 0.87
CA LEU A 230 8.42 -15.00 -0.21
C LEU A 230 9.89 -14.54 -0.30
N VAL A 231 10.61 -14.56 0.82
CA VAL A 231 12.05 -14.21 0.86
C VAL A 231 12.92 -15.38 0.39
N THR A 232 12.53 -16.60 0.76
CA THR A 232 13.32 -17.81 0.49
C THR A 232 12.93 -18.43 -0.85
N SER A 233 13.74 -18.19 -1.87
CA SER A 233 13.53 -18.84 -3.18
C SER A 233 13.82 -20.34 -3.09
N LYS A 234 12.80 -21.18 -3.22
CA LYS A 234 12.96 -22.62 -3.34
C LYS A 234 13.25 -22.99 -4.79
N GLY A 235 14.32 -23.73 -5.03
CA GLY A 235 14.76 -24.14 -6.35
C GLY A 235 15.91 -23.32 -6.92
N PHE A 236 16.76 -24.03 -7.70
CA PHE A 236 17.98 -23.47 -8.28
C PHE A 236 17.66 -22.35 -9.29
N LEU A 237 16.75 -22.60 -10.20
CA LEU A 237 16.36 -21.66 -11.26
C LEU A 237 15.87 -20.34 -10.67
N LEU A 238 14.96 -20.39 -9.69
CA LEU A 238 14.41 -19.18 -9.06
C LEU A 238 15.49 -18.39 -8.30
N ARG A 239 16.47 -19.08 -7.71
CA ARG A 239 17.63 -18.41 -7.06
C ARG A 239 18.50 -17.69 -8.09
N VAL A 240 18.76 -18.32 -9.24
CA VAL A 240 19.53 -17.71 -10.33
C VAL A 240 18.78 -16.51 -10.90
N THR A 241 17.48 -16.65 -11.21
CA THR A 241 16.64 -15.56 -11.69
C THR A 241 16.67 -14.36 -10.73
N ARG A 242 16.47 -14.62 -9.41
CA ARG A 242 16.53 -13.56 -8.39
C ARG A 242 17.91 -12.88 -8.37
N TRP A 243 18.99 -13.64 -8.45
CA TRP A 243 20.34 -13.07 -8.48
C TRP A 243 20.57 -12.21 -9.72
N VAL A 244 20.12 -12.66 -10.90
CA VAL A 244 20.22 -11.88 -12.14
C VAL A 244 19.42 -10.60 -12.03
N VAL A 245 18.14 -10.66 -11.61
CA VAL A 245 17.30 -9.47 -11.41
C VAL A 245 17.97 -8.52 -10.41
N TRP A 246 18.44 -9.05 -9.29
CA TRP A 246 19.14 -8.26 -8.27
C TRP A 246 20.35 -7.52 -8.84
N LEU A 247 21.15 -8.09 -9.74
CA LEU A 247 22.31 -7.43 -10.33
C LEU A 247 21.94 -6.15 -11.10
N PHE A 248 20.80 -6.14 -11.76
CA PHE A 248 20.36 -5.04 -12.64
C PHE A 248 19.39 -4.07 -11.95
N GLU A 249 18.91 -4.37 -10.76
CA GLU A 249 18.08 -3.44 -9.99
C GLU A 249 18.85 -2.22 -9.50
N TRP A 250 18.15 -1.11 -9.35
CA TRP A 250 18.72 0.08 -8.72
C TRP A 250 19.05 -0.17 -7.24
N LYS A 251 20.25 0.24 -6.81
CA LYS A 251 20.77 -0.06 -5.47
C LYS A 251 20.56 1.05 -4.44
N ARG A 252 20.20 2.25 -4.87
CA ARG A 252 19.98 3.40 -3.97
C ARG A 252 18.51 3.51 -3.59
N PRO A 253 18.12 3.19 -2.34
CA PRO A 253 16.72 3.24 -1.90
C PRO A 253 16.04 4.56 -2.19
N ALA A 254 16.67 5.70 -1.89
CA ALA A 254 16.08 7.01 -2.17
C ALA A 254 15.71 7.22 -3.64
N LYS A 255 16.53 6.73 -4.59
CA LYS A 255 16.20 6.85 -6.02
C LYS A 255 15.04 5.95 -6.43
N VAL A 256 14.97 4.74 -5.86
CA VAL A 256 13.86 3.81 -6.07
C VAL A 256 12.56 4.41 -5.52
N ILE A 257 12.59 4.90 -4.27
CA ILE A 257 11.46 5.57 -3.62
C ILE A 257 10.98 6.76 -4.47
N ALA A 258 11.90 7.60 -4.96
CA ALA A 258 11.55 8.74 -5.80
C ALA A 258 10.78 8.33 -7.07
N VAL A 259 11.14 7.22 -7.71
CA VAL A 259 10.39 6.71 -8.86
C VAL A 259 9.04 6.13 -8.47
N LEU A 260 8.98 5.38 -7.35
CA LEU A 260 7.74 4.77 -6.88
C LEU A 260 6.75 5.80 -6.31
N PHE A 261 7.24 6.87 -5.69
CA PHE A 261 6.41 7.90 -5.06
C PHE A 261 5.90 8.94 -6.05
N HIS A 262 6.76 9.43 -6.97
CA HIS A 262 6.36 10.43 -7.95
C HIS A 262 5.59 9.79 -9.11
N SER A 263 4.27 10.00 -9.14
CA SER A 263 3.46 9.69 -10.31
C SER A 263 3.62 10.80 -11.35
N GLU A 264 4.07 10.46 -12.55
CA GLU A 264 3.77 11.30 -13.71
C GLU A 264 2.26 11.18 -13.95
N LYS A 265 1.48 12.20 -13.63
CA LYS A 265 0.06 12.27 -14.01
C LYS A 265 -0.02 12.30 -15.54
N LYS A 266 -0.08 11.14 -16.16
CA LYS A 266 -0.46 11.01 -17.56
C LYS A 266 -1.98 11.02 -17.62
N TYR A 267 -2.55 12.15 -18.02
CA TYR A 267 -3.95 12.20 -18.38
C TYR A 267 -4.13 11.47 -19.71
N VAL A 268 -4.94 10.43 -19.70
CA VAL A 268 -5.38 9.76 -20.92
C VAL A 268 -6.57 10.56 -21.42
N THR A 269 -6.40 11.32 -22.50
CA THR A 269 -7.50 11.97 -23.20
C THR A 269 -7.95 11.09 -24.35
N GLU A 270 -9.24 10.82 -24.44
CA GLU A 270 -9.84 10.13 -25.58
C GLU A 270 -10.00 11.13 -26.71
N SER A 271 -9.29 10.95 -27.80
CA SER A 271 -9.47 11.72 -29.04
C SER A 271 -9.69 10.74 -30.18
N ASN A 272 -10.84 10.85 -30.86
CA ASN A 272 -11.24 10.06 -32.03
C ASN A 272 -11.20 8.53 -31.80
N GLY A 273 -11.71 8.04 -30.65
CA GLY A 273 -11.77 6.61 -30.33
C GLY A 273 -10.41 5.94 -30.11
N LYS A 274 -9.33 6.72 -29.96
CA LYS A 274 -8.00 6.24 -29.55
C LYS A 274 -7.54 6.91 -28.25
N LEU A 275 -7.09 6.11 -27.31
CA LEU A 275 -6.48 6.58 -26.07
C LEU A 275 -5.08 7.15 -26.37
N ILE A 276 -4.91 8.45 -26.19
CA ILE A 276 -3.63 9.15 -26.38
C ILE A 276 -3.14 9.63 -24.99
N ALA A 277 -1.95 9.19 -24.59
CA ALA A 277 -1.30 9.65 -23.37
C ALA A 277 -0.61 11.01 -23.64
N THR A 278 -1.08 12.08 -23.02
CA THR A 278 -0.44 13.40 -23.06
C THR A 278 0.25 13.70 -21.73
N ALA A 279 1.56 14.04 -21.77
CA ALA A 279 2.28 14.59 -20.63
C ALA A 279 2.06 16.11 -20.60
N LYS A 280 1.57 16.67 -19.46
CA LYS A 280 1.55 18.13 -19.27
C LYS A 280 2.95 18.60 -18.86
N SER A 281 3.52 19.51 -19.66
CA SER A 281 4.68 20.29 -19.28
C SER A 281 4.36 21.17 -18.07
N LYS A 282 5.29 21.24 -17.07
CA LYS A 282 5.24 22.21 -15.98
C LYS A 282 5.04 23.62 -16.52
N PRO A 283 4.16 24.45 -15.93
CA PRO A 283 4.26 25.89 -16.13
C PRO A 283 5.54 26.40 -15.48
N SER A 284 6.23 27.23 -16.23
CA SER A 284 7.44 27.96 -15.87
C SER A 284 7.25 28.89 -14.65
#